data_8bf9751767ad8e7bf5fed46d8cd75595
#
_entry.id   8bf9751767ad8e7bf5fed46d8cd75595
#
_cell.length_a   1.000
_cell.length_b   1.000
_cell.length_c   1.000
_cell.angle_alpha   90.00
_cell.angle_beta   90.00
_cell.angle_gamma   90.00
#
_symmetry.space_group_name_H-M   'P 1'
#
loop_
_entity.id
_entity.type
_entity.pdbx_description
1 polymer ?
#
loop_
_entity_poly.entity_id
_entity_poly.type
_entity_poly.pdbx_seq_one_letter_code
_entity_poly.pdbx_strand_id
1 'polypeptide(L)'
;MPKISDEIIRAVTDAAKIEDVVADFVTLRKAGVNLTGICPFHNDQHDGNFIVRPSTIPEARGGNTYRCFVCDAKGGPVQFLMNAEHMTFPDAIRWLGKKYGIEVDDTPLDWTPPPPRPTPPPPPALEIPRSWVRRTMDVDYNRNIFIYWFMMLPWDNDQRQRLPSTLWQYCVGGWQDGRVVFWQIDHTGKPRAAKLMRYLQDGHRDKTAHPGWIYNQDGCRQQLDPDNHTILKPLFGSHLLTKYPDAAVNIVESEKTALVMANYYGNLDKQLWLACGGLQHMNLEAMQVLIDQGRKVWLWPDKDGREQWKTVCDKLGSDCVNVFTKFFDSCWVPEDGDKADVADIAIRMMRTGDKPRKEEPEPETIVRWEGEQPFLDAEELFNPRLHEMRMIMSRCHSKKWLKAHHLEIVDDDEIIKRYPILEPLLNNENYEQTET
;
A
#
# COMPACT_ATOMS: atom_id res chain seq x y z
N MET A 1 43.92 3.83 -1.67
CA MET A 1 43.60 3.16 -2.93
C MET A 1 44.24 3.93 -4.08
N PRO A 2 44.87 3.30 -5.05
CA PRO A 2 45.44 3.98 -6.21
C PRO A 2 44.34 4.72 -6.98
N LYS A 3 44.58 5.98 -7.33
CA LYS A 3 43.65 6.81 -8.09
C LYS A 3 43.87 6.54 -9.58
N ILE A 4 42.79 6.07 -10.26
CA ILE A 4 42.79 5.97 -11.72
C ILE A 4 42.81 7.40 -12.32
N SER A 5 43.65 7.67 -13.31
CA SER A 5 43.74 9.00 -13.90
C SER A 5 42.42 9.39 -14.62
N ASP A 6 42.09 10.67 -14.63
CA ASP A 6 40.89 11.17 -15.28
C ASP A 6 40.89 10.91 -16.80
N GLU A 7 42.06 10.82 -17.42
CA GLU A 7 42.24 10.47 -18.84
C GLU A 7 41.81 9.04 -19.12
N ILE A 8 42.25 8.09 -18.28
CA ILE A 8 41.88 6.68 -18.39
C ILE A 8 40.38 6.51 -18.12
N ILE A 9 39.84 7.17 -17.10
CA ILE A 9 38.39 7.15 -16.81
C ILE A 9 37.60 7.61 -18.04
N ARG A 10 37.99 8.72 -18.67
CA ARG A 10 37.33 9.21 -19.88
C ARG A 10 37.46 8.22 -21.02
N ALA A 11 38.65 7.73 -21.30
CA ALA A 11 38.88 6.77 -22.38
C ALA A 11 38.02 5.51 -22.22
N VAL A 12 37.93 4.98 -21.00
CA VAL A 12 37.11 3.80 -20.70
C VAL A 12 35.63 4.13 -20.84
N THR A 13 35.16 5.30 -20.33
CA THR A 13 33.77 5.71 -20.39
C THR A 13 33.31 5.96 -21.81
N ASP A 14 34.15 6.61 -22.63
CA ASP A 14 33.84 6.92 -24.03
C ASP A 14 33.80 5.66 -24.91
N ALA A 15 34.61 4.65 -24.58
CA ALA A 15 34.61 3.37 -25.29
C ALA A 15 33.42 2.46 -24.88
N ALA A 16 32.89 2.64 -23.69
CA ALA A 16 31.90 1.74 -23.13
C ALA A 16 30.53 1.94 -23.79
N LYS A 17 29.96 0.85 -24.32
CA LYS A 17 28.62 0.84 -24.93
C LYS A 17 27.65 0.13 -24.01
N ILE A 18 26.55 0.81 -23.64
CA ILE A 18 25.55 0.31 -22.70
C ILE A 18 24.92 -1.00 -23.18
N GLU A 19 24.65 -1.11 -24.48
CA GLU A 19 24.08 -2.31 -25.09
C GLU A 19 24.97 -3.54 -24.91
N ASP A 20 26.30 -3.38 -25.07
CA ASP A 20 27.27 -4.47 -24.93
C ASP A 20 27.47 -4.85 -23.46
N VAL A 21 27.43 -3.87 -22.57
CA VAL A 21 27.60 -4.10 -21.12
C VAL A 21 26.38 -4.79 -20.54
N VAL A 22 25.17 -4.28 -20.85
CA VAL A 22 23.94 -4.86 -20.35
C VAL A 22 23.69 -6.26 -20.90
N ALA A 23 24.09 -6.53 -22.17
CA ALA A 23 23.92 -7.83 -22.78
C ALA A 23 24.70 -8.97 -22.08
N ASP A 24 25.75 -8.66 -21.31
CA ASP A 24 26.47 -9.66 -20.52
C ASP A 24 25.62 -10.18 -19.33
N PHE A 25 24.62 -9.44 -18.90
CA PHE A 25 23.82 -9.73 -17.69
C PHE A 25 22.32 -9.94 -17.98
N VAL A 26 21.81 -9.33 -19.06
CA VAL A 26 20.40 -9.30 -19.40
C VAL A 26 20.19 -9.66 -20.87
N THR A 27 19.30 -10.60 -21.13
CA THR A 27 18.86 -10.90 -22.50
C THR A 27 18.08 -9.72 -23.06
N LEU A 28 18.66 -9.03 -24.04
CA LEU A 28 18.08 -7.86 -24.69
C LEU A 28 17.33 -8.24 -25.98
N ARG A 29 16.18 -7.58 -26.21
CA ARG A 29 15.39 -7.66 -27.44
C ARG A 29 15.23 -6.29 -28.06
N LYS A 30 15.08 -6.22 -29.37
CA LYS A 30 14.88 -4.96 -30.08
C LYS A 30 13.46 -4.44 -29.88
N ALA A 31 13.34 -3.18 -29.49
CA ALA A 31 12.08 -2.45 -29.28
C ALA A 31 12.17 -1.09 -29.99
N GLY A 32 11.91 -1.07 -31.30
CA GLY A 32 12.10 0.11 -32.14
C GLY A 32 13.57 0.50 -32.26
N VAL A 33 13.90 1.71 -31.82
CA VAL A 33 15.28 2.24 -31.77
C VAL A 33 16.01 1.88 -30.47
N ASN A 34 15.29 1.36 -29.50
CA ASN A 34 15.81 0.96 -28.19
C ASN A 34 15.93 -0.57 -28.10
N LEU A 35 16.53 -1.03 -27.01
CA LEU A 35 16.52 -2.44 -26.59
C LEU A 35 15.73 -2.54 -25.28
N THR A 36 15.13 -3.68 -25.02
CA THR A 36 14.38 -3.97 -23.80
C THR A 36 14.73 -5.35 -23.27
N GLY A 37 14.53 -5.54 -21.96
CA GLY A 37 14.77 -6.80 -21.27
C GLY A 37 14.13 -6.79 -19.89
N ILE A 38 14.30 -7.88 -19.16
CA ILE A 38 13.86 -7.99 -17.78
C ILE A 38 14.83 -7.19 -16.90
N CYS A 39 14.31 -6.36 -16.01
CA CYS A 39 15.11 -5.52 -15.14
C CYS A 39 15.92 -6.37 -14.13
N PRO A 40 17.25 -6.20 -14.02
CA PRO A 40 18.05 -6.97 -13.08
C PRO A 40 18.02 -6.41 -11.64
N PHE A 41 17.39 -5.26 -11.42
CA PHE A 41 17.45 -4.52 -10.14
C PHE A 41 16.25 -4.76 -9.24
N HIS A 42 15.18 -5.41 -9.73
CA HIS A 42 14.01 -5.82 -8.97
C HIS A 42 13.42 -7.09 -9.59
N ASN A 43 12.52 -7.75 -8.88
CA ASN A 43 11.84 -8.94 -9.39
C ASN A 43 10.84 -8.55 -10.51
N ASP A 44 11.34 -8.32 -11.70
CA ASP A 44 10.57 -7.96 -12.89
C ASP A 44 10.13 -9.22 -13.62
N GLN A 45 8.82 -9.32 -13.90
CA GLN A 45 8.24 -10.44 -14.67
C GLN A 45 7.73 -9.98 -16.04
N HIS A 46 7.84 -8.69 -16.35
CA HIS A 46 7.29 -8.11 -17.58
C HIS A 46 8.38 -7.46 -18.43
N ASP A 47 8.54 -7.98 -19.63
CA ASP A 47 9.38 -7.38 -20.66
C ASP A 47 8.81 -6.00 -21.07
N GLY A 48 9.67 -4.98 -21.15
CA GLY A 48 9.29 -3.62 -21.57
C GLY A 48 9.46 -2.51 -20.52
N ASN A 49 9.65 -2.86 -19.25
CA ASN A 49 9.89 -1.87 -18.19
C ASN A 49 11.34 -1.37 -18.16
N PHE A 50 12.28 -2.26 -18.54
CA PHE A 50 13.69 -1.94 -18.57
C PHE A 50 14.12 -1.63 -20.02
N ILE A 51 14.48 -0.38 -20.25
CA ILE A 51 14.83 0.14 -21.57
C ILE A 51 16.32 0.50 -21.60
N VAL A 52 16.99 0.02 -22.62
CA VAL A 52 18.37 0.39 -22.95
C VAL A 52 18.36 1.24 -24.23
N ARG A 53 18.90 2.42 -24.16
CA ARG A 53 19.11 3.33 -25.30
C ARG A 53 20.54 3.13 -25.82
N PRO A 54 20.72 2.51 -27.01
CA PRO A 54 22.04 2.19 -27.51
C PRO A 54 22.96 3.38 -27.68
N SER A 55 24.26 3.15 -27.66
CA SER A 55 25.31 4.15 -27.89
C SER A 55 25.23 4.79 -29.30
N THR A 56 24.54 4.14 -30.24
CA THR A 56 24.26 4.68 -31.58
C THR A 56 23.28 5.86 -31.57
N ILE A 57 22.53 6.04 -30.48
CA ILE A 57 21.68 7.22 -30.28
C ILE A 57 22.57 8.35 -29.74
N PRO A 58 22.51 9.59 -30.29
CA PRO A 58 23.28 10.70 -29.76
C PRO A 58 23.02 10.97 -28.27
N GLU A 59 24.06 11.27 -27.51
CA GLU A 59 23.95 11.61 -26.07
C GLU A 59 22.95 12.73 -25.78
N ALA A 60 22.92 13.76 -26.63
CA ALA A 60 21.94 14.83 -26.56
C ALA A 60 20.47 14.36 -26.61
N ARG A 61 20.25 13.10 -27.08
CA ARG A 61 18.94 12.42 -27.08
C ARG A 61 18.86 11.31 -26.04
N GLY A 62 19.81 11.28 -25.09
CA GLY A 62 19.87 10.30 -24.00
C GLY A 62 20.36 8.92 -24.43
N GLY A 63 21.17 8.81 -25.48
CA GLY A 63 21.87 7.58 -25.89
C GLY A 63 22.89 7.11 -24.85
N ASN A 64 23.34 5.87 -25.00
CA ASN A 64 24.29 5.20 -24.12
C ASN A 64 23.80 5.11 -22.65
N THR A 65 22.50 4.93 -22.43
CA THR A 65 21.89 4.88 -21.10
C THR A 65 20.89 3.75 -20.95
N TYR A 66 20.63 3.34 -19.71
CA TYR A 66 19.51 2.49 -19.35
C TYR A 66 18.54 3.20 -18.40
N ARG A 67 17.31 2.75 -18.39
CA ARG A 67 16.28 3.15 -17.41
C ARG A 67 15.26 2.06 -17.20
N CYS A 68 14.92 1.79 -15.95
CA CYS A 68 13.75 1.03 -15.56
C CYS A 68 12.63 1.98 -15.12
N PHE A 69 11.43 1.83 -15.69
CA PHE A 69 10.27 2.66 -15.34
C PHE A 69 9.55 2.20 -14.07
N VAL A 70 9.92 1.05 -13.52
CA VAL A 70 9.33 0.49 -12.29
C VAL A 70 10.16 0.87 -11.08
N CYS A 71 11.45 0.54 -11.06
CA CYS A 71 12.33 0.82 -9.91
C CYS A 71 13.14 2.12 -10.04
N ASP A 72 12.98 2.85 -11.14
CA ASP A 72 13.71 4.09 -11.52
C ASP A 72 15.24 3.94 -11.56
N ALA A 73 15.76 2.72 -11.59
CA ALA A 73 17.19 2.49 -11.82
C ALA A 73 17.59 3.02 -13.21
N LYS A 74 18.60 3.88 -13.26
CA LYS A 74 19.03 4.56 -14.48
C LYS A 74 20.52 4.90 -14.43
N GLY A 75 21.11 5.06 -15.59
CA GLY A 75 22.52 5.48 -15.71
C GLY A 75 23.15 5.07 -17.02
N GLY A 76 24.46 5.27 -17.10
CA GLY A 76 25.33 4.77 -18.19
C GLY A 76 25.99 3.42 -17.84
N PRO A 77 26.97 2.96 -18.66
CA PRO A 77 27.63 1.67 -18.48
C PRO A 77 28.28 1.46 -17.11
N VAL A 78 28.98 2.45 -16.59
CA VAL A 78 29.62 2.41 -15.27
C VAL A 78 28.58 2.25 -14.16
N GLN A 79 27.49 3.05 -14.21
CA GLN A 79 26.46 3.00 -13.21
C GLN A 79 25.71 1.66 -13.25
N PHE A 80 25.55 1.06 -14.42
CA PHE A 80 24.95 -0.26 -14.55
C PHE A 80 25.73 -1.31 -13.76
N LEU A 81 27.07 -1.38 -13.95
CA LEU A 81 27.94 -2.32 -13.24
C LEU A 81 27.93 -2.09 -11.72
N MET A 82 27.96 -0.82 -11.29
CA MET A 82 27.89 -0.49 -9.87
C MET A 82 26.55 -0.96 -9.25
N ASN A 83 25.46 -0.84 -9.97
CA ASN A 83 24.13 -1.22 -9.47
C ASN A 83 23.83 -2.73 -9.63
N ALA A 84 24.23 -3.37 -10.74
CA ALA A 84 23.95 -4.78 -11.02
C ALA A 84 24.88 -5.73 -10.27
N GLU A 85 26.19 -5.43 -10.28
CA GLU A 85 27.23 -6.29 -9.73
C GLU A 85 27.76 -5.76 -8.38
N HIS A 86 27.17 -4.68 -7.86
CA HIS A 86 27.60 -4.00 -6.63
C HIS A 86 29.10 -3.61 -6.65
N MET A 87 29.63 -3.35 -7.85
CA MET A 87 31.03 -2.95 -8.04
C MET A 87 31.26 -1.56 -7.46
N THR A 88 32.45 -1.35 -6.90
CA THR A 88 32.93 0.02 -6.65
C THR A 88 33.21 0.72 -7.98
N PHE A 89 33.21 2.05 -7.98
CA PHE A 89 33.53 2.82 -9.18
C PHE A 89 34.88 2.43 -9.80
N PRO A 90 36.00 2.29 -9.02
CA PRO A 90 37.26 1.83 -9.58
C PRO A 90 37.18 0.43 -10.19
N ASP A 91 36.43 -0.47 -9.59
CA ASP A 91 36.32 -1.85 -10.10
C ASP A 91 35.48 -1.89 -11.39
N ALA A 92 34.44 -1.07 -11.50
CA ALA A 92 33.66 -0.92 -12.73
C ALA A 92 34.54 -0.36 -13.87
N ILE A 93 35.38 0.63 -13.59
CA ILE A 93 36.36 1.16 -14.59
C ILE A 93 37.36 0.09 -15.02
N ARG A 94 37.91 -0.70 -14.10
CA ARG A 94 38.83 -1.81 -14.43
C ARG A 94 38.14 -2.89 -15.25
N TRP A 95 36.94 -3.27 -14.90
CA TRP A 95 36.12 -4.25 -15.64
C TRP A 95 35.87 -3.80 -17.08
N LEU A 96 35.45 -2.54 -17.25
CA LEU A 96 35.27 -1.94 -18.57
C LEU A 96 36.57 -1.82 -19.33
N GLY A 97 37.65 -1.38 -18.69
CA GLY A 97 38.99 -1.34 -19.28
C GLY A 97 39.41 -2.71 -19.85
N LYS A 98 39.21 -3.78 -19.08
CA LYS A 98 39.46 -5.14 -19.54
C LYS A 98 38.60 -5.54 -20.74
N LYS A 99 37.29 -5.20 -20.69
CA LYS A 99 36.32 -5.51 -21.76
C LYS A 99 36.68 -4.81 -23.08
N TYR A 100 37.12 -3.56 -23.01
CA TYR A 100 37.41 -2.74 -24.20
C TYR A 100 38.91 -2.63 -24.52
N GLY A 101 39.77 -3.40 -23.84
CA GLY A 101 41.21 -3.45 -24.12
C GLY A 101 41.98 -2.19 -23.75
N ILE A 102 41.50 -1.44 -22.76
CA ILE A 102 42.13 -0.23 -22.25
C ILE A 102 42.86 -0.58 -20.95
N GLU A 103 44.20 -0.40 -20.92
CA GLU A 103 44.98 -0.59 -19.70
C GLU A 103 44.62 0.50 -18.67
N VAL A 104 44.28 0.06 -17.45
CA VAL A 104 43.97 0.94 -16.32
C VAL A 104 45.19 0.96 -15.41
N ASP A 105 45.84 2.12 -15.31
CA ASP A 105 47.03 2.31 -14.46
C ASP A 105 46.58 2.53 -12.99
N ASP A 106 47.06 1.64 -12.11
CA ASP A 106 46.71 1.64 -10.67
C ASP A 106 47.78 2.36 -9.82
N THR A 107 48.50 3.36 -10.37
CA THR A 107 49.56 4.08 -9.66
C THR A 107 49.05 4.62 -8.31
N PRO A 108 49.68 4.30 -7.17
CA PRO A 108 49.28 4.82 -5.87
C PRO A 108 49.44 6.33 -5.85
N LEU A 109 48.35 7.05 -5.61
CA LEU A 109 48.36 8.50 -5.36
C LEU A 109 48.13 8.73 -3.87
N ASP A 110 48.96 9.60 -3.30
CA ASP A 110 48.76 10.14 -1.95
C ASP A 110 47.56 11.14 -2.00
N TRP A 111 46.36 10.59 -2.11
CA TRP A 111 45.12 11.34 -2.26
C TRP A 111 44.17 11.09 -1.10
N THR A 112 43.86 12.15 -0.41
CA THR A 112 42.77 12.20 0.55
C THR A 112 41.49 12.65 -0.19
N PRO A 113 40.36 11.91 -0.09
CA PRO A 113 39.13 12.36 -0.69
C PRO A 113 38.77 13.74 -0.14
N PRO A 114 38.39 14.69 -1.00
CA PRO A 114 37.89 15.96 -0.51
C PRO A 114 36.69 15.69 0.41
N PRO A 115 36.53 16.48 1.47
CA PRO A 115 35.38 16.32 2.36
C PRO A 115 34.12 16.31 1.50
N PRO A 116 33.15 15.43 1.80
CA PRO A 116 31.91 15.36 1.05
C PRO A 116 31.32 16.77 0.97
N ARG A 117 31.05 17.22 -0.26
CA ARG A 117 30.37 18.51 -0.43
C ARG A 117 29.07 18.42 0.35
N PRO A 118 28.75 19.43 1.20
CA PRO A 118 27.47 19.46 1.86
C PRO A 118 26.39 19.35 0.78
N THR A 119 25.64 18.26 0.82
CA THR A 119 24.46 18.12 -0.04
C THR A 119 23.52 19.26 0.33
N PRO A 120 23.04 20.07 -0.63
CA PRO A 120 22.04 21.06 -0.31
C PRO A 120 20.86 20.38 0.35
N PRO A 121 20.24 21.00 1.37
CA PRO A 121 19.07 20.43 2.01
C PRO A 121 18.01 20.12 0.91
N PRO A 122 17.27 19.02 1.06
CA PRO A 122 16.23 18.68 0.10
C PRO A 122 15.22 19.84 -0.01
N PRO A 123 14.65 20.09 -1.19
CA PRO A 123 13.63 21.10 -1.36
C PRO A 123 12.50 20.90 -0.32
N PRO A 124 11.88 21.98 0.16
CA PRO A 124 10.78 21.89 1.11
C PRO A 124 9.65 21.04 0.53
N ALA A 125 8.95 20.30 1.40
CA ALA A 125 7.81 19.50 0.97
C ALA A 125 6.67 20.41 0.47
N LEU A 126 6.08 20.05 -0.68
CA LEU A 126 4.93 20.76 -1.22
C LEU A 126 3.78 20.78 -0.19
N GLU A 127 3.21 21.95 0.02
CA GLU A 127 2.00 22.14 0.81
C GLU A 127 0.95 22.85 -0.06
N ILE A 128 -0.20 22.17 -0.24
CA ILE A 128 -1.31 22.73 -1.02
C ILE A 128 -2.23 23.49 -0.09
N PRO A 129 -2.73 24.69 -0.45
CA PRO A 129 -3.62 25.47 0.40
C PRO A 129 -4.88 24.67 0.79
N ARG A 130 -5.23 24.64 2.07
CA ARG A 130 -6.46 23.98 2.57
C ARG A 130 -7.74 24.51 1.94
N SER A 131 -7.74 25.76 1.44
CA SER A 131 -8.86 26.33 0.70
C SER A 131 -9.18 25.56 -0.58
N TRP A 132 -8.17 24.89 -1.18
CA TRP A 132 -8.38 24.07 -2.37
C TRP A 132 -9.12 22.77 -2.02
N VAL A 133 -8.80 22.16 -0.87
CA VAL A 133 -9.56 21.01 -0.36
C VAL A 133 -11.03 21.37 -0.25
N ARG A 134 -11.35 22.47 0.47
CA ARG A 134 -12.73 22.93 0.66
C ARG A 134 -13.44 23.21 -0.66
N ARG A 135 -12.76 23.90 -1.59
CA ARG A 135 -13.32 24.25 -2.91
C ARG A 135 -13.71 23.01 -3.71
N THR A 136 -12.91 21.94 -3.66
CA THR A 136 -13.23 20.70 -4.37
C THR A 136 -14.33 19.90 -3.67
N MET A 137 -14.52 20.08 -2.36
CA MET A 137 -15.61 19.45 -1.60
C MET A 137 -16.94 20.21 -1.71
N ASP A 138 -16.89 21.49 -2.06
CA ASP A 138 -18.08 22.34 -2.27
C ASP A 138 -18.59 22.18 -3.72
N VAL A 139 -18.88 20.94 -4.11
CA VAL A 139 -19.40 20.59 -5.43
C VAL A 139 -20.73 19.86 -5.31
N ASP A 140 -21.53 19.94 -6.37
CA ASP A 140 -22.72 19.13 -6.50
C ASP A 140 -22.33 17.66 -6.69
N TYR A 141 -22.39 16.88 -5.62
CA TYR A 141 -22.01 15.46 -5.63
C TYR A 141 -22.82 14.64 -6.65
N ASN A 142 -24.04 15.05 -6.99
CA ASN A 142 -24.86 14.36 -7.98
C ASN A 142 -24.28 14.45 -9.41
N ARG A 143 -23.40 15.41 -9.66
CA ARG A 143 -22.72 15.55 -10.96
C ARG A 143 -21.41 14.79 -11.05
N ASN A 144 -20.93 14.23 -9.96
CA ASN A 144 -19.71 13.42 -9.96
C ASN A 144 -20.08 11.94 -10.06
N ILE A 145 -19.70 11.29 -11.17
CA ILE A 145 -20.08 9.89 -11.46
C ILE A 145 -19.65 8.94 -10.35
N PHE A 146 -18.43 9.09 -9.83
CA PHE A 146 -17.93 8.24 -8.75
C PHE A 146 -18.73 8.42 -7.45
N ILE A 147 -18.95 9.68 -7.06
CA ILE A 147 -19.67 10.00 -5.81
C ILE A 147 -21.13 9.53 -5.94
N TYR A 148 -21.77 9.78 -7.09
CA TYR A 148 -23.11 9.28 -7.36
C TYR A 148 -23.17 7.75 -7.28
N TRP A 149 -22.27 7.04 -7.95
CA TRP A 149 -22.16 5.58 -7.87
C TRP A 149 -22.01 5.11 -6.42
N PHE A 150 -21.08 5.71 -5.65
CA PHE A 150 -20.84 5.38 -4.26
C PHE A 150 -22.09 5.56 -3.39
N MET A 151 -22.85 6.65 -3.60
CA MET A 151 -24.11 6.90 -2.90
C MET A 151 -25.20 5.89 -3.25
N MET A 152 -25.19 5.36 -4.49
CA MET A 152 -26.19 4.42 -5.01
C MET A 152 -25.89 2.95 -4.72
N LEU A 153 -24.78 2.63 -4.06
CA LEU A 153 -24.52 1.28 -3.60
C LEU A 153 -25.64 0.80 -2.63
N PRO A 154 -25.87 -0.51 -2.52
CA PRO A 154 -26.98 -1.07 -1.75
C PRO A 154 -26.72 -1.01 -0.23
N TRP A 155 -26.43 0.19 0.25
CA TRP A 155 -26.22 0.48 1.66
C TRP A 155 -27.47 0.20 2.49
N ASP A 156 -27.31 -0.37 3.69
CA ASP A 156 -28.37 -0.39 4.70
C ASP A 156 -28.69 1.03 5.23
N ASN A 157 -29.66 1.14 6.11
CA ASN A 157 -30.11 2.44 6.62
C ASN A 157 -29.00 3.18 7.39
N ASP A 158 -28.24 2.49 8.22
CA ASP A 158 -27.19 3.10 9.03
C ASP A 158 -25.98 3.50 8.15
N GLN A 159 -25.62 2.63 7.20
CA GLN A 159 -24.58 2.89 6.22
C GLN A 159 -24.94 4.09 5.33
N ARG A 160 -26.21 4.19 4.93
CA ARG A 160 -26.73 5.32 4.12
C ARG A 160 -26.68 6.64 4.87
N GLN A 161 -27.01 6.64 6.16
CA GLN A 161 -26.93 7.85 6.98
C GLN A 161 -25.48 8.34 7.17
N ARG A 162 -24.51 7.44 7.13
CA ARG A 162 -23.09 7.79 7.27
C ARG A 162 -22.43 8.35 6.00
N LEU A 163 -23.01 8.14 4.82
CA LEU A 163 -22.40 8.53 3.54
C LEU A 163 -21.85 9.96 3.51
N PRO A 164 -22.65 11.00 3.90
CA PRO A 164 -22.12 12.36 3.87
C PRO A 164 -20.94 12.57 4.81
N SER A 165 -20.99 11.94 6.00
CA SER A 165 -19.91 12.00 6.97
C SER A 165 -18.64 11.30 6.47
N THR A 166 -18.78 10.14 5.81
CA THR A 166 -17.64 9.41 5.24
C THR A 166 -16.96 10.24 4.15
N LEU A 167 -17.73 10.75 3.18
CA LEU A 167 -17.17 11.59 2.11
C LEU A 167 -16.48 12.85 2.67
N TRP A 168 -17.10 13.48 3.67
CA TRP A 168 -16.55 14.67 4.33
C TRP A 168 -15.27 14.36 5.10
N GLN A 169 -15.24 13.31 5.91
CA GLN A 169 -14.09 12.95 6.73
C GLN A 169 -12.87 12.55 5.88
N TYR A 170 -13.10 11.88 4.75
CA TYR A 170 -12.04 11.51 3.81
C TYR A 170 -11.70 12.62 2.80
N CYS A 171 -12.31 13.80 2.94
CA CYS A 171 -12.07 14.95 2.05
C CYS A 171 -12.25 14.58 0.57
N VAL A 172 -13.29 13.81 0.23
CA VAL A 172 -13.57 13.45 -1.16
C VAL A 172 -14.16 14.64 -1.89
N GLY A 173 -13.56 15.02 -3.01
CA GLY A 173 -13.98 16.19 -3.79
C GLY A 173 -14.31 15.85 -5.24
N GLY A 174 -14.80 16.85 -5.98
CA GLY A 174 -15.01 16.79 -7.42
C GLY A 174 -14.15 17.81 -8.16
N TRP A 175 -13.72 17.47 -9.37
CA TRP A 175 -13.03 18.35 -10.28
C TRP A 175 -13.97 18.84 -11.37
N GLN A 176 -13.70 20.03 -11.94
CA GLN A 176 -14.55 20.69 -12.93
C GLN A 176 -14.88 19.84 -14.18
N ASP A 177 -14.05 18.84 -14.51
CA ASP A 177 -14.24 17.93 -15.64
C ASP A 177 -14.93 16.61 -15.27
N GLY A 178 -15.49 16.52 -14.05
CA GLY A 178 -16.22 15.35 -13.54
C GLY A 178 -15.34 14.27 -12.90
N ARG A 179 -13.99 14.45 -12.84
CA ARG A 179 -13.14 13.53 -12.09
C ARG A 179 -13.38 13.69 -10.59
N VAL A 180 -13.29 12.58 -9.85
CA VAL A 180 -13.24 12.61 -8.39
C VAL A 180 -11.84 13.04 -7.94
N VAL A 181 -11.77 13.75 -6.81
CA VAL A 181 -10.53 14.20 -6.18
C VAL A 181 -10.34 13.48 -4.86
N PHE A 182 -9.26 12.70 -4.77
CA PHE A 182 -8.83 12.04 -3.55
C PHE A 182 -7.64 12.81 -2.96
N TRP A 183 -7.90 13.53 -1.87
CA TRP A 183 -6.89 14.33 -1.20
C TRP A 183 -5.95 13.47 -0.36
N GLN A 184 -4.65 13.62 -0.59
CA GLN A 184 -3.60 13.05 0.24
C GLN A 184 -3.12 14.10 1.24
N ILE A 185 -3.70 14.03 2.43
CA ILE A 185 -3.42 14.94 3.55
C ILE A 185 -2.61 14.14 4.58
N ASP A 186 -1.46 14.65 4.99
CA ASP A 186 -0.60 13.96 5.95
C ASP A 186 -1.22 13.92 7.37
N HIS A 187 -0.60 13.16 8.26
CA HIS A 187 -1.05 13.00 9.65
C HIS A 187 -1.02 14.32 10.45
N THR A 188 -0.27 15.32 9.99
CA THR A 188 -0.25 16.67 10.57
C THR A 188 -1.38 17.56 10.04
N GLY A 189 -2.18 17.04 9.09
CA GLY A 189 -3.30 17.73 8.46
C GLY A 189 -2.91 18.66 7.32
N LYS A 190 -1.70 18.53 6.76
CA LYS A 190 -1.24 19.32 5.61
C LYS A 190 -1.57 18.61 4.30
N PRO A 191 -2.31 19.25 3.36
CA PRO A 191 -2.54 18.69 2.03
C PRO A 191 -1.23 18.66 1.25
N ARG A 192 -0.81 17.48 0.79
CA ARG A 192 0.46 17.26 0.08
C ARG A 192 0.26 16.98 -1.39
N ALA A 193 -0.79 16.25 -1.72
CA ALA A 193 -1.16 15.93 -3.09
C ALA A 193 -2.67 15.72 -3.20
N ALA A 194 -3.18 15.66 -4.43
CA ALA A 194 -4.50 15.15 -4.70
C ALA A 194 -4.50 14.38 -6.01
N LYS A 195 -5.07 13.19 -5.99
CA LYS A 195 -5.21 12.30 -7.14
C LYS A 195 -6.56 12.51 -7.78
N LEU A 196 -6.57 12.77 -9.08
CA LEU A 196 -7.77 12.97 -9.88
C LEU A 196 -8.04 11.71 -10.70
N MET A 197 -9.21 11.11 -10.50
CA MET A 197 -9.58 9.85 -11.14
C MET A 197 -10.90 9.96 -11.88
N ARG A 198 -11.00 9.29 -13.03
CA ARG A 198 -12.26 9.13 -13.75
C ARG A 198 -12.79 7.72 -13.55
N TYR A 199 -14.09 7.64 -13.25
CA TYR A 199 -14.81 6.39 -13.08
C TYR A 199 -15.98 6.32 -14.06
N LEU A 200 -16.39 5.10 -14.37
CA LEU A 200 -17.58 4.78 -15.13
C LEU A 200 -18.79 4.66 -14.19
N GLN A 201 -19.99 4.58 -14.75
CA GLN A 201 -21.25 4.50 -13.97
C GLN A 201 -21.36 3.21 -13.14
N ASP A 202 -20.65 2.17 -13.50
CA ASP A 202 -20.59 0.89 -12.78
C ASP A 202 -19.57 0.88 -11.64
N GLY A 203 -18.84 1.99 -11.43
CA GLY A 203 -17.81 2.12 -10.39
C GLY A 203 -16.45 1.58 -10.77
N HIS A 204 -16.27 1.12 -12.01
CA HIS A 204 -14.94 0.78 -12.52
C HIS A 204 -14.18 2.02 -12.96
N ARG A 205 -12.85 1.96 -12.80
CA ARG A 205 -11.97 3.01 -13.29
C ARG A 205 -12.08 3.12 -14.82
N ASP A 206 -12.21 4.33 -15.34
CA ASP A 206 -12.09 4.58 -16.76
C ASP A 206 -10.62 4.41 -17.19
N LYS A 207 -10.33 3.31 -17.87
CA LYS A 207 -8.98 2.96 -18.34
C LYS A 207 -8.53 3.83 -19.52
N THR A 208 -9.43 4.57 -20.16
CA THR A 208 -9.10 5.50 -21.26
C THR A 208 -8.55 6.83 -20.72
N ALA A 209 -8.80 7.13 -19.44
CA ALA A 209 -8.30 8.33 -18.75
C ALA A 209 -7.17 7.97 -17.78
N HIS A 210 -6.01 8.58 -17.98
CA HIS A 210 -4.91 8.45 -17.03
C HIS A 210 -5.20 9.16 -15.71
N PRO A 211 -4.74 8.62 -14.55
CA PRO A 211 -4.78 9.35 -13.29
C PRO A 211 -4.07 10.68 -13.41
N GLY A 212 -4.69 11.75 -12.90
CA GLY A 212 -4.08 13.06 -12.83
C GLY A 212 -3.63 13.39 -11.40
N TRP A 213 -2.71 14.34 -11.29
CA TRP A 213 -2.33 14.95 -10.02
C TRP A 213 -2.66 16.42 -10.05
N ILE A 214 -3.18 16.96 -8.96
CA ILE A 214 -3.63 18.36 -8.90
C ILE A 214 -2.50 19.33 -9.23
N TYR A 215 -1.30 19.09 -8.78
CA TYR A 215 -0.13 19.93 -9.03
C TYR A 215 0.34 19.91 -10.50
N ASN A 216 -0.18 19.00 -11.33
CA ASN A 216 0.09 18.94 -12.78
C ASN A 216 -1.06 19.50 -13.62
N GLN A 217 -2.17 19.97 -13.00
CA GLN A 217 -3.27 20.54 -13.75
C GLN A 217 -2.95 21.98 -14.19
N ASP A 218 -3.50 22.37 -15.33
CA ASP A 218 -3.35 23.73 -15.85
C ASP A 218 -3.83 24.76 -14.82
N GLY A 219 -3.07 25.83 -14.65
CA GLY A 219 -3.32 26.86 -13.65
C GLY A 219 -2.94 26.49 -12.22
N CYS A 220 -2.85 25.19 -11.89
CA CYS A 220 -2.37 24.74 -10.57
C CYS A 220 -0.86 24.67 -10.50
N ARG A 221 -0.22 24.17 -11.57
CA ARG A 221 1.24 24.01 -11.65
C ARG A 221 1.98 25.33 -11.41
N GLN A 222 1.51 26.43 -12.00
CA GLN A 222 2.13 27.74 -11.85
C GLN A 222 2.01 28.29 -10.41
N GLN A 223 0.93 27.92 -9.69
CA GLN A 223 0.70 28.38 -8.31
C GLN A 223 1.43 27.52 -7.28
N LEU A 224 1.63 26.23 -7.56
CA LEU A 224 2.19 25.26 -6.62
C LEU A 224 3.69 25.04 -6.80
N ASP A 225 4.24 25.38 -7.98
CA ASP A 225 5.66 25.22 -8.31
C ASP A 225 6.24 23.85 -7.91
N PRO A 226 5.67 22.75 -8.42
CA PRO A 226 6.06 21.39 -7.97
C PRO A 226 7.51 21.04 -8.30
N ASP A 227 8.15 21.75 -9.24
CA ASP A 227 9.53 21.48 -9.66
C ASP A 227 10.56 21.91 -8.59
N ASN A 228 10.19 22.89 -7.76
CA ASN A 228 11.04 23.40 -6.66
C ASN A 228 10.64 22.85 -5.27
N HIS A 229 9.78 21.81 -5.23
CA HIS A 229 9.30 21.21 -3.99
C HIS A 229 9.43 19.68 -4.03
N THR A 230 9.61 19.07 -2.86
CA THR A 230 9.50 17.63 -2.71
C THR A 230 8.03 17.23 -2.69
N ILE A 231 7.62 16.37 -3.62
CA ILE A 231 6.25 15.85 -3.69
C ILE A 231 6.10 14.66 -2.75
N LEU A 232 5.42 14.88 -1.63
CA LEU A 232 5.04 13.82 -0.72
C LEU A 232 3.68 13.25 -1.12
N LYS A 233 3.53 11.93 -0.99
CA LYS A 233 2.28 11.21 -1.28
C LYS A 233 1.91 10.35 -0.06
N PRO A 234 1.40 10.97 1.02
CA PRO A 234 0.94 10.22 2.19
C PRO A 234 -0.21 9.31 1.80
N LEU A 235 -0.45 8.26 2.60
CA LEU A 235 -1.59 7.38 2.42
C LEU A 235 -2.89 8.21 2.42
N PHE A 236 -3.80 7.89 1.51
CA PHE A 236 -5.14 8.49 1.53
C PHE A 236 -5.82 8.19 2.87
N GLY A 237 -6.38 9.19 3.52
CA GLY A 237 -6.99 9.08 4.85
C GLY A 237 -6.01 9.30 6.03
N SER A 238 -4.70 9.52 5.82
CA SER A 238 -3.69 9.67 6.90
C SER A 238 -4.02 10.78 7.90
N HIS A 239 -4.72 11.84 7.50
CA HIS A 239 -5.13 12.92 8.39
C HIS A 239 -6.12 12.47 9.49
N LEU A 240 -6.76 11.32 9.32
CA LEU A 240 -7.65 10.74 10.32
C LEU A 240 -6.87 10.11 11.49
N LEU A 241 -5.59 9.79 11.30
CA LEU A 241 -4.75 9.20 12.33
C LEU A 241 -4.66 10.05 13.61
N THR A 242 -4.56 11.36 13.45
CA THR A 242 -4.51 12.29 14.59
C THR A 242 -5.88 12.42 15.27
N LYS A 243 -6.96 12.33 14.50
CA LYS A 243 -8.32 12.41 15.03
C LYS A 243 -8.72 11.14 15.79
N TYR A 244 -8.21 9.98 15.38
CA TYR A 244 -8.51 8.67 15.94
C TYR A 244 -7.21 7.96 16.35
N PRO A 245 -6.59 8.38 17.47
CA PRO A 245 -5.24 7.93 17.84
C PRO A 245 -5.16 6.44 18.19
N ASP A 246 -6.24 5.85 18.69
CA ASP A 246 -6.28 4.46 19.16
C ASP A 246 -6.83 3.47 18.12
N ALA A 247 -7.29 3.98 16.98
CA ALA A 247 -7.87 3.14 15.94
C ALA A 247 -6.82 2.25 15.28
N ALA A 248 -7.13 0.98 15.07
CA ALA A 248 -6.36 0.10 14.19
C ALA A 248 -6.39 0.63 12.74
N VAL A 249 -5.39 0.32 11.95
CA VAL A 249 -5.27 0.82 10.58
C VAL A 249 -5.36 -0.33 9.59
N ASN A 250 -6.30 -0.24 8.66
CA ASN A 250 -6.44 -1.13 7.53
C ASN A 250 -5.93 -0.42 6.27
N ILE A 251 -4.99 -1.02 5.56
CA ILE A 251 -4.41 -0.45 4.34
C ILE A 251 -4.85 -1.29 3.14
N VAL A 252 -5.42 -0.63 2.15
CA VAL A 252 -5.86 -1.19 0.87
C VAL A 252 -5.13 -0.52 -0.29
N GLU A 253 -5.26 -1.06 -1.50
CA GLU A 253 -4.59 -0.50 -2.66
C GLU A 253 -5.24 0.79 -3.16
N SER A 254 -6.58 0.82 -3.26
CA SER A 254 -7.28 1.91 -3.90
C SER A 254 -8.06 2.79 -2.93
N GLU A 255 -8.16 4.08 -3.27
CA GLU A 255 -8.96 5.06 -2.54
C GLU A 255 -10.47 4.69 -2.54
N LYS A 256 -10.95 4.08 -3.64
CA LYS A 256 -12.32 3.55 -3.76
C LYS A 256 -12.57 2.52 -2.66
N THR A 257 -11.68 1.54 -2.55
CA THR A 257 -11.77 0.45 -1.58
C THR A 257 -11.77 0.98 -0.15
N ALA A 258 -10.87 1.92 0.17
CA ALA A 258 -10.82 2.55 1.49
C ALA A 258 -12.15 3.21 1.86
N LEU A 259 -12.75 3.97 0.94
CA LEU A 259 -14.04 4.65 1.17
C LEU A 259 -15.20 3.66 1.36
N VAL A 260 -15.28 2.63 0.50
CA VAL A 260 -16.34 1.61 0.59
C VAL A 260 -16.25 0.91 1.94
N MET A 261 -15.07 0.47 2.35
CA MET A 261 -14.89 -0.24 3.60
C MET A 261 -15.09 0.65 4.82
N ALA A 262 -14.62 1.91 4.78
CA ALA A 262 -14.88 2.89 5.84
C ALA A 262 -16.37 3.14 6.05
N ASN A 263 -17.15 3.24 4.98
CA ASN A 263 -18.60 3.41 5.09
C ASN A 263 -19.31 2.11 5.50
N TYR A 264 -18.81 0.97 5.01
CA TYR A 264 -19.37 -0.35 5.33
C TYR A 264 -19.32 -0.63 6.83
N TYR A 265 -18.16 -0.43 7.47
CA TYR A 265 -18.00 -0.65 8.90
C TYR A 265 -18.42 0.54 9.78
N GLY A 266 -18.12 1.77 9.39
CA GLY A 266 -18.59 3.00 10.03
C GLY A 266 -18.02 3.33 11.41
N ASN A 267 -17.13 2.54 11.96
CA ASN A 267 -16.57 2.69 13.31
C ASN A 267 -15.12 3.25 13.28
N LEU A 268 -14.95 4.46 12.73
CA LEU A 268 -13.64 5.08 12.53
C LEU A 268 -12.83 5.28 13.82
N ASP A 269 -13.49 5.32 14.97
CA ASP A 269 -12.86 5.36 16.28
C ASP A 269 -12.12 4.06 16.66
N LYS A 270 -12.50 2.95 16.04
CA LYS A 270 -11.88 1.63 16.25
C LYS A 270 -10.96 1.21 15.11
N GLN A 271 -11.32 1.56 13.90
CA GLN A 271 -10.57 1.16 12.71
C GLN A 271 -10.64 2.21 11.61
N LEU A 272 -9.49 2.51 11.03
CA LEU A 272 -9.36 3.41 9.89
C LEU A 272 -9.03 2.61 8.64
N TRP A 273 -9.56 3.05 7.50
CA TRP A 273 -9.26 2.50 6.19
C TRP A 273 -8.46 3.51 5.39
N LEU A 274 -7.21 3.19 5.11
CA LEU A 274 -6.28 4.04 4.35
C LEU A 274 -5.95 3.39 3.02
N ALA A 275 -5.52 4.18 2.02
CA ALA A 275 -5.10 3.63 0.74
C ALA A 275 -3.70 4.09 0.35
N CYS A 276 -2.89 3.16 -0.21
CA CYS A 276 -1.57 3.47 -0.75
C CYS A 276 -1.60 3.96 -2.21
N GLY A 277 -2.73 3.82 -2.90
CA GLY A 277 -2.92 4.31 -4.27
C GLY A 277 -2.44 3.36 -5.38
N GLY A 278 -2.09 2.13 -5.04
CA GLY A 278 -1.71 1.05 -5.95
C GLY A 278 -0.63 0.13 -5.38
N LEU A 279 -0.57 -1.09 -5.89
CA LEU A 279 0.28 -2.19 -5.40
C LEU A 279 1.76 -1.80 -5.20
N GLN A 280 2.32 -0.97 -6.11
CA GLN A 280 3.72 -0.56 -6.07
C GLN A 280 3.95 0.77 -5.34
N HIS A 281 2.89 1.38 -4.81
CA HIS A 281 2.96 2.69 -4.18
C HIS A 281 2.95 2.63 -2.65
N MET A 282 3.21 1.45 -2.07
CA MET A 282 3.38 1.35 -0.62
C MET A 282 4.52 2.27 -0.19
N ASN A 283 4.17 3.35 0.47
CA ASN A 283 5.14 4.31 0.98
C ASN A 283 5.69 3.81 2.32
N LEU A 284 6.93 3.31 2.30
CA LEU A 284 7.60 2.80 3.50
C LEU A 284 7.74 3.88 4.59
N GLU A 285 7.93 5.16 4.21
CA GLU A 285 8.00 6.27 5.14
C GLU A 285 6.67 6.47 5.89
N ALA A 286 5.54 6.37 5.19
CA ALA A 286 4.22 6.44 5.81
C ALA A 286 3.96 5.22 6.72
N MET A 287 4.44 4.04 6.37
CA MET A 287 4.38 2.84 7.21
C MET A 287 5.21 3.00 8.48
N GLN A 288 6.40 3.58 8.38
CA GLN A 288 7.26 3.84 9.53
C GLN A 288 6.56 4.72 10.56
N VAL A 289 5.84 5.75 10.13
CA VAL A 289 5.03 6.61 11.02
C VAL A 289 4.00 5.80 11.81
N LEU A 290 3.34 4.82 11.18
CA LEU A 290 2.37 3.96 11.86
C LEU A 290 3.03 3.02 12.87
N ILE A 291 4.18 2.47 12.51
CA ILE A 291 4.98 1.60 13.37
C ILE A 291 5.48 2.39 14.60
N ASP A 292 6.04 3.58 14.39
CA ASP A 292 6.56 4.44 15.46
C ASP A 292 5.45 4.88 16.45
N GLN A 293 4.21 4.97 15.98
CA GLN A 293 3.04 5.23 16.80
C GLN A 293 2.50 3.98 17.53
N GLY A 294 3.11 2.80 17.31
CA GLY A 294 2.64 1.54 17.89
C GLY A 294 1.27 1.09 17.37
N ARG A 295 0.88 1.54 16.17
CA ARG A 295 -0.42 1.23 15.58
C ARG A 295 -0.51 -0.21 15.11
N LYS A 296 -1.61 -0.86 15.42
CA LYS A 296 -1.94 -2.15 14.81
C LYS A 296 -2.34 -1.94 13.36
N VAL A 297 -1.60 -2.52 12.42
CA VAL A 297 -1.77 -2.31 10.98
C VAL A 297 -2.11 -3.64 10.30
N TRP A 298 -3.17 -3.62 9.51
CA TRP A 298 -3.60 -4.72 8.67
C TRP A 298 -3.49 -4.35 7.20
N LEU A 299 -2.75 -5.14 6.45
CA LEU A 299 -2.61 -4.99 4.99
C LEU A 299 -3.65 -5.87 4.31
N TRP A 300 -4.49 -5.27 3.48
CA TRP A 300 -5.56 -5.93 2.74
C TRP A 300 -5.26 -5.88 1.23
N PRO A 301 -4.40 -6.76 0.72
CA PRO A 301 -4.07 -6.79 -0.70
C PRO A 301 -5.26 -7.20 -1.55
N ASP A 302 -5.29 -6.74 -2.80
CA ASP A 302 -6.10 -7.36 -3.83
C ASP A 302 -5.70 -8.83 -3.98
N LYS A 303 -6.59 -9.68 -4.49
CA LYS A 303 -6.34 -11.12 -4.53
C LYS A 303 -5.02 -11.50 -5.23
N ASP A 304 -4.66 -10.80 -6.29
CA ASP A 304 -3.42 -11.01 -7.05
C ASP A 304 -2.18 -10.33 -6.43
N GLY A 305 -2.35 -9.47 -5.43
CA GLY A 305 -1.27 -8.71 -4.75
C GLY A 305 -0.70 -9.36 -3.47
N ARG A 306 -1.23 -10.50 -3.02
CA ARG A 306 -0.94 -11.10 -1.70
C ARG A 306 0.55 -11.34 -1.44
N GLU A 307 1.26 -11.98 -2.36
CA GLU A 307 2.67 -12.33 -2.19
C GLU A 307 3.58 -11.09 -2.13
N GLN A 308 3.24 -10.05 -2.90
CA GLN A 308 4.00 -8.81 -2.88
C GLN A 308 3.82 -8.07 -1.56
N TRP A 309 2.60 -8.02 -1.04
CA TRP A 309 2.32 -7.37 0.24
C TRP A 309 2.91 -8.14 1.42
N LYS A 310 2.93 -9.48 1.35
CA LYS A 310 3.66 -10.31 2.32
C LYS A 310 5.15 -9.98 2.32
N THR A 311 5.76 -9.85 1.14
CA THR A 311 7.17 -9.44 1.01
C THR A 311 7.42 -8.05 1.63
N VAL A 312 6.50 -7.10 1.49
CA VAL A 312 6.59 -5.77 2.14
C VAL A 312 6.50 -5.92 3.66
N CYS A 313 5.55 -6.70 4.17
CA CYS A 313 5.38 -6.98 5.58
C CYS A 313 6.65 -7.59 6.20
N ASP A 314 7.22 -8.61 5.54
CA ASP A 314 8.46 -9.27 5.97
C ASP A 314 9.65 -8.30 6.02
N LYS A 315 9.75 -7.38 5.04
CA LYS A 315 10.79 -6.35 5.02
C LYS A 315 10.66 -5.30 6.13
N LEU A 316 9.43 -5.00 6.54
CA LEU A 316 9.19 -4.06 7.64
C LEU A 316 9.62 -4.66 8.99
N GLY A 317 9.58 -5.99 9.13
CA GLY A 317 10.05 -6.71 10.33
C GLY A 317 9.37 -6.26 11.62
N SER A 318 8.11 -5.85 11.53
CA SER A 318 7.37 -5.29 12.66
C SER A 318 6.17 -6.16 13.02
N ASP A 319 6.07 -6.55 14.28
CA ASP A 319 4.96 -7.37 14.80
C ASP A 319 3.59 -6.67 14.76
N CYS A 320 3.59 -5.34 14.61
CA CYS A 320 2.34 -4.58 14.54
C CYS A 320 1.76 -4.48 13.12
N VAL A 321 2.48 -4.98 12.09
CA VAL A 321 2.03 -4.98 10.69
C VAL A 321 1.79 -6.40 10.22
N ASN A 322 0.57 -6.70 9.76
CA ASN A 322 0.18 -8.03 9.35
C ASN A 322 -0.60 -8.01 8.02
N VAL A 323 -0.47 -9.07 7.22
CA VAL A 323 -1.29 -9.25 6.02
C VAL A 323 -2.57 -10.00 6.39
N PHE A 324 -3.73 -9.45 6.00
CA PHE A 324 -5.02 -10.03 6.28
C PHE A 324 -5.59 -10.72 5.03
N THR A 325 -5.69 -12.05 5.07
CA THR A 325 -6.18 -12.87 3.94
C THR A 325 -7.46 -13.63 4.26
N LYS A 326 -7.76 -13.87 5.53
CA LYS A 326 -8.89 -14.70 5.97
C LYS A 326 -10.25 -14.26 5.40
N PHE A 327 -10.48 -12.97 5.28
CA PHE A 327 -11.71 -12.46 4.71
C PHE A 327 -11.90 -12.92 3.25
N PHE A 328 -10.85 -12.83 2.43
CA PHE A 328 -10.88 -13.35 1.07
C PHE A 328 -11.13 -14.85 1.03
N ASP A 329 -10.47 -15.60 1.92
CA ASP A 329 -10.54 -17.06 1.92
C ASP A 329 -11.96 -17.53 2.29
N SER A 330 -12.65 -16.78 3.16
CA SER A 330 -14.01 -17.10 3.61
C SER A 330 -15.13 -16.49 2.74
N CYS A 331 -14.88 -15.42 2.01
CA CYS A 331 -15.93 -14.65 1.32
C CYS A 331 -15.81 -14.65 -0.19
N TRP A 332 -14.60 -14.84 -0.74
CA TRP A 332 -14.38 -14.82 -2.19
C TRP A 332 -15.08 -15.98 -2.90
N VAL A 333 -15.66 -15.71 -4.06
CA VAL A 333 -16.23 -16.68 -4.99
C VAL A 333 -15.68 -16.44 -6.41
N PRO A 334 -15.68 -17.45 -7.30
CA PRO A 334 -15.13 -17.30 -8.66
C PRO A 334 -15.72 -16.13 -9.46
N GLU A 335 -16.97 -15.77 -9.19
CA GLU A 335 -17.68 -14.66 -9.82
C GLU A 335 -17.08 -13.29 -9.48
N ASP A 336 -16.38 -13.15 -8.35
CA ASP A 336 -15.67 -11.93 -7.97
C ASP A 336 -14.43 -11.69 -8.87
N GLY A 337 -13.89 -12.75 -9.47
CA GLY A 337 -12.71 -12.69 -10.33
C GLY A 337 -11.39 -12.67 -9.57
N ASP A 338 -10.29 -12.84 -10.32
CA ASP A 338 -8.94 -12.98 -9.73
C ASP A 338 -8.30 -11.64 -9.31
N LYS A 339 -8.92 -10.52 -9.65
CA LYS A 339 -8.46 -9.17 -9.29
C LYS A 339 -9.41 -8.45 -8.34
N ALA A 340 -10.27 -9.22 -7.67
CA ALA A 340 -11.20 -8.66 -6.70
C ALA A 340 -10.46 -8.05 -5.52
N ASP A 341 -10.92 -6.89 -5.09
CA ASP A 341 -10.54 -6.28 -3.82
C ASP A 341 -11.61 -6.56 -2.74
N VAL A 342 -11.32 -6.19 -1.51
CA VAL A 342 -12.24 -6.41 -0.39
C VAL A 342 -13.57 -5.64 -0.56
N ALA A 343 -13.57 -4.50 -1.25
CA ALA A 343 -14.78 -3.74 -1.51
C ALA A 343 -15.67 -4.41 -2.57
N ASP A 344 -15.08 -5.04 -3.58
CA ASP A 344 -15.86 -5.78 -4.59
C ASP A 344 -16.65 -6.92 -3.92
N ILE A 345 -16.01 -7.66 -3.02
CA ILE A 345 -16.66 -8.70 -2.22
C ILE A 345 -17.75 -8.11 -1.32
N ALA A 346 -17.44 -7.04 -0.58
CA ALA A 346 -18.42 -6.38 0.29
C ALA A 346 -19.66 -5.88 -0.50
N ILE A 347 -19.45 -5.29 -1.68
CA ILE A 347 -20.53 -4.84 -2.56
C ILE A 347 -21.38 -6.01 -3.05
N ARG A 348 -20.76 -7.14 -3.44
CA ARG A 348 -21.51 -8.34 -3.80
C ARG A 348 -22.34 -8.82 -2.63
N MET A 349 -21.73 -8.97 -1.45
CA MET A 349 -22.44 -9.42 -0.23
C MET A 349 -23.62 -8.51 0.13
N MET A 350 -23.47 -7.19 -0.01
CA MET A 350 -24.59 -6.25 0.20
C MET A 350 -25.73 -6.46 -0.82
N ARG A 351 -25.40 -6.88 -2.06
CA ARG A 351 -26.42 -7.12 -3.11
C ARG A 351 -27.12 -8.46 -2.95
N THR A 352 -26.40 -9.49 -2.55
CA THR A 352 -26.91 -10.87 -2.47
C THR A 352 -27.46 -11.21 -1.08
N GLY A 353 -27.06 -10.46 -0.05
CA GLY A 353 -27.33 -10.81 1.34
C GLY A 353 -26.48 -11.98 1.85
N ASP A 354 -25.44 -12.37 1.08
CA ASP A 354 -24.54 -13.42 1.50
C ASP A 354 -23.79 -13.03 2.78
N LYS A 355 -23.46 -14.04 3.56
CA LYS A 355 -22.62 -13.89 4.75
C LYS A 355 -21.30 -14.64 4.52
N PRO A 356 -20.22 -14.28 5.24
CA PRO A 356 -19.00 -15.06 5.22
C PRO A 356 -19.32 -16.55 5.40
N ARG A 357 -18.65 -17.39 4.62
CA ARG A 357 -18.76 -18.83 4.82
C ARG A 357 -18.30 -19.11 6.25
N LYS A 358 -19.16 -19.72 7.05
CA LYS A 358 -18.68 -20.29 8.30
C LYS A 358 -17.70 -21.38 7.88
N GLU A 359 -16.44 -21.25 8.29
CA GLU A 359 -15.52 -22.36 8.22
C GLU A 359 -16.24 -23.51 8.95
N GLU A 360 -16.58 -24.59 8.21
CA GLU A 360 -16.88 -25.84 8.89
C GLU A 360 -15.60 -26.16 9.65
N PRO A 361 -15.65 -26.33 10.98
CA PRO A 361 -14.46 -26.68 11.73
C PRO A 361 -13.90 -27.96 11.10
N GLU A 362 -12.65 -27.89 10.64
CA GLU A 362 -11.95 -29.12 10.26
C GLU A 362 -12.12 -30.10 11.39
N PRO A 363 -12.56 -31.37 11.11
CA PRO A 363 -12.69 -32.36 12.14
C PRO A 363 -11.28 -32.57 12.71
N GLU A 364 -11.13 -32.23 13.99
CA GLU A 364 -9.94 -32.45 14.81
C GLU A 364 -8.80 -31.43 14.69
N THR A 365 -8.97 -30.26 15.33
CA THR A 365 -7.86 -29.71 16.11
C THR A 365 -8.45 -29.20 17.42
N ILE A 366 -8.43 -30.05 18.44
CA ILE A 366 -8.61 -29.63 19.83
C ILE A 366 -7.44 -28.70 20.13
N VAL A 367 -7.65 -27.39 20.04
CA VAL A 367 -6.66 -26.43 20.50
C VAL A 367 -6.62 -26.51 22.02
N ARG A 368 -5.67 -27.29 22.53
CA ARG A 368 -5.29 -27.19 23.94
C ARG A 368 -4.68 -25.83 24.16
N TRP A 369 -5.30 -25.08 25.05
CA TRP A 369 -4.81 -23.81 25.54
C TRP A 369 -3.54 -24.02 26.36
N GLU A 370 -2.38 -23.78 25.78
CA GLU A 370 -1.14 -23.51 26.49
C GLU A 370 -0.69 -22.09 26.17
N GLY A 371 -1.14 -21.14 27.01
CA GLY A 371 -0.39 -19.89 27.31
C GLY A 371 -0.35 -18.77 26.31
N GLU A 372 -0.86 -18.87 25.08
CA GLU A 372 -0.85 -17.77 24.11
C GLU A 372 -2.26 -17.22 23.87
N GLN A 373 -2.38 -15.88 23.75
CA GLN A 373 -3.66 -15.22 23.47
C GLN A 373 -4.23 -15.78 22.17
N PRO A 374 -5.53 -16.17 22.13
CA PRO A 374 -6.14 -16.62 20.88
C PRO A 374 -6.15 -15.47 19.89
N PHE A 375 -5.76 -15.75 18.65
CA PHE A 375 -6.08 -14.88 17.56
C PHE A 375 -7.59 -14.76 17.48
N LEU A 376 -8.10 -13.55 17.66
CA LEU A 376 -9.50 -13.24 17.42
C LEU A 376 -9.78 -13.56 15.94
N ASP A 377 -10.88 -14.26 15.66
CA ASP A 377 -11.28 -14.44 14.27
C ASP A 377 -11.65 -13.07 13.65
N ALA A 378 -11.83 -13.03 12.33
CA ALA A 378 -12.09 -11.78 11.63
C ALA A 378 -13.36 -11.06 12.15
N GLU A 379 -14.39 -11.82 12.53
CA GLU A 379 -15.63 -11.25 13.08
C GLU A 379 -15.39 -10.68 14.48
N GLU A 380 -14.59 -11.36 15.32
CA GLU A 380 -14.25 -10.88 16.66
C GLU A 380 -13.34 -9.65 16.63
N LEU A 381 -12.45 -9.55 15.63
CA LEU A 381 -11.57 -8.40 15.43
C LEU A 381 -12.37 -7.14 15.08
N PHE A 382 -13.45 -7.30 14.33
CA PHE A 382 -14.31 -6.19 13.88
C PHE A 382 -15.51 -5.94 14.81
N ASN A 383 -15.84 -6.88 15.70
CA ASN A 383 -16.93 -6.72 16.62
C ASN A 383 -16.63 -7.31 18.00
N PRO A 384 -15.95 -6.56 18.88
CA PRO A 384 -15.66 -6.98 20.24
C PRO A 384 -16.92 -7.43 21.03
N ARG A 385 -18.11 -6.91 20.69
CA ARG A 385 -19.38 -7.35 21.28
C ARG A 385 -19.75 -8.77 20.85
N LEU A 386 -19.31 -9.24 19.68
CA LEU A 386 -19.54 -10.62 19.25
C LEU A 386 -18.73 -11.59 20.12
N HIS A 387 -17.50 -11.23 20.49
CA HIS A 387 -16.70 -12.01 21.43
C HIS A 387 -17.37 -12.06 22.81
N GLU A 388 -17.79 -10.90 23.35
CA GLU A 388 -18.57 -10.83 24.59
C GLU A 388 -19.86 -11.64 24.48
N MET A 389 -20.61 -11.52 23.38
CA MET A 389 -21.85 -12.28 23.17
C MET A 389 -21.58 -13.80 23.05
N ARG A 390 -20.52 -14.24 22.36
CA ARG A 390 -20.16 -15.67 22.33
C ARG A 390 -19.77 -16.21 23.68
N MET A 391 -19.03 -15.44 24.47
CA MET A 391 -18.68 -15.77 25.85
C MET A 391 -19.93 -15.86 26.74
N ILE A 392 -20.86 -14.92 26.59
CA ILE A 392 -22.14 -14.91 27.29
C ILE A 392 -23.03 -16.08 26.80
N MET A 393 -23.15 -16.31 25.49
CA MET A 393 -23.94 -17.39 24.89
C MET A 393 -23.39 -18.78 25.26
N SER A 394 -22.08 -18.96 25.35
CA SER A 394 -21.49 -20.23 25.78
C SER A 394 -21.90 -20.60 27.21
N ARG A 395 -22.30 -19.60 28.03
CA ARG A 395 -22.79 -19.79 29.39
C ARG A 395 -24.30 -19.96 29.48
N CYS A 396 -25.04 -19.35 28.56
CA CYS A 396 -26.51 -19.48 28.51
C CYS A 396 -26.96 -20.85 27.98
N HIS A 397 -26.03 -21.72 27.56
CA HIS A 397 -26.37 -23.02 27.00
C HIS A 397 -26.01 -24.15 27.96
N SER A 398 -26.88 -25.16 27.98
CA SER A 398 -26.69 -26.34 28.84
C SER A 398 -25.38 -27.08 28.54
N LYS A 399 -24.78 -27.74 29.54
CA LYS A 399 -23.61 -28.60 29.37
C LYS A 399 -23.76 -29.61 28.23
N LYS A 400 -24.98 -30.04 27.95
CA LYS A 400 -25.31 -30.96 26.85
C LYS A 400 -25.20 -30.25 25.48
N TRP A 401 -25.59 -28.98 25.39
CA TRP A 401 -25.47 -28.16 24.17
C TRP A 401 -24.00 -27.84 23.89
N LEU A 402 -23.23 -27.41 24.90
CA LEU A 402 -21.79 -27.14 24.78
C LEU A 402 -21.02 -28.37 24.29
N LYS A 403 -21.33 -29.53 24.84
CA LYS A 403 -20.70 -30.78 24.41
C LYS A 403 -21.11 -31.21 22.99
N ALA A 404 -22.36 -30.93 22.58
CA ALA A 404 -22.82 -31.22 21.22
C ALA A 404 -22.18 -30.27 20.16
N HIS A 405 -21.65 -29.10 20.58
CA HIS A 405 -21.00 -28.11 19.70
C HIS A 405 -19.48 -28.05 19.93
N HIS A 406 -18.91 -29.11 20.57
CA HIS A 406 -17.46 -29.25 20.84
C HIS A 406 -16.82 -28.04 21.57
N LEU A 407 -17.61 -27.37 22.41
CA LEU A 407 -17.13 -26.26 23.25
C LEU A 407 -16.76 -26.82 24.65
N GLU A 408 -15.53 -26.58 25.08
CA GLU A 408 -15.09 -26.91 26.44
C GLU A 408 -15.66 -25.91 27.45
N ILE A 409 -16.00 -26.44 28.64
CA ILE A 409 -16.47 -25.61 29.77
C ILE A 409 -15.24 -25.09 30.48
N VAL A 410 -14.96 -23.81 30.33
CA VAL A 410 -13.95 -23.10 31.11
C VAL A 410 -14.55 -22.74 32.47
N ASP A 411 -13.81 -22.94 33.56
CA ASP A 411 -14.19 -22.57 34.91
C ASP A 411 -14.42 -21.07 35.04
N ASP A 412 -15.47 -20.70 35.79
CA ASP A 412 -15.88 -19.33 36.03
C ASP A 412 -14.76 -18.47 36.64
N ASP A 413 -14.04 -19.06 37.60
CA ASP A 413 -12.94 -18.36 38.26
C ASP A 413 -11.79 -18.08 37.30
N GLU A 414 -11.57 -18.88 36.29
CA GLU A 414 -10.57 -18.64 35.25
C GLU A 414 -11.01 -17.56 34.26
N ILE A 415 -12.31 -17.50 33.93
CA ILE A 415 -12.88 -16.44 33.11
C ILE A 415 -12.81 -15.10 33.83
N ILE A 416 -13.21 -15.03 35.10
CA ILE A 416 -13.14 -13.81 35.91
C ILE A 416 -11.70 -13.32 36.07
N LYS A 417 -10.77 -14.23 36.27
CA LYS A 417 -9.34 -13.90 36.38
C LYS A 417 -8.79 -13.29 35.08
N ARG A 418 -9.24 -13.74 33.93
CA ARG A 418 -8.82 -13.21 32.62
C ARG A 418 -9.58 -11.94 32.22
N TYR A 419 -10.84 -11.85 32.60
CA TYR A 419 -11.76 -10.77 32.24
C TYR A 419 -12.56 -10.31 33.45
N PRO A 420 -11.97 -9.53 34.40
CA PRO A 420 -12.64 -9.08 35.62
C PRO A 420 -13.93 -8.30 35.37
N ILE A 421 -14.06 -7.68 34.20
CA ILE A 421 -15.25 -6.93 33.77
C ILE A 421 -16.50 -7.82 33.65
N LEU A 422 -16.32 -9.13 33.52
CA LEU A 422 -17.41 -10.12 33.37
C LEU A 422 -17.91 -10.66 34.73
N GLU A 423 -17.19 -10.38 35.82
CA GLU A 423 -17.56 -10.85 37.17
C GLU A 423 -19.01 -10.54 37.55
N PRO A 424 -19.55 -9.31 37.32
CA PRO A 424 -20.94 -9.00 37.64
C PRO A 424 -21.97 -9.78 36.81
N LEU A 425 -21.59 -10.21 35.61
CA LEU A 425 -22.48 -10.98 34.71
C LEU A 425 -22.45 -12.47 35.04
N LEU A 426 -21.34 -12.96 35.59
CA LEU A 426 -21.13 -14.36 35.90
C LEU A 426 -21.67 -14.73 37.28
N ASN A 427 -21.70 -13.78 38.21
CA ASN A 427 -22.24 -13.98 39.58
C ASN A 427 -23.75 -13.67 39.68
N ASN A 428 -24.43 -13.35 38.57
CA ASN A 428 -25.85 -13.04 38.58
C ASN A 428 -26.68 -14.33 38.41
N GLU A 429 -27.12 -14.94 39.50
CA GLU A 429 -27.88 -16.18 39.57
C GLU A 429 -29.23 -16.19 38.81
N ASN A 430 -29.62 -15.07 38.20
CA ASN A 430 -30.90 -14.89 37.48
C ASN A 430 -30.86 -15.33 35.99
N TYR A 431 -29.75 -15.84 35.48
CA TYR A 431 -29.67 -16.26 34.07
C TYR A 431 -30.02 -17.75 33.81
N GLU A 432 -30.35 -18.51 34.84
CA GLU A 432 -30.72 -19.93 34.70
C GLU A 432 -32.20 -20.21 34.39
N GLN A 433 -33.06 -19.17 34.22
CA GLN A 433 -34.52 -19.35 34.10
C GLN A 433 -35.16 -18.90 32.79
N THR A 434 -34.54 -19.18 31.64
CA THR A 434 -35.28 -19.09 30.37
C THR A 434 -35.04 -20.31 29.49
N GLU A 435 -35.35 -21.52 30.04
CA GLU A 435 -35.68 -22.69 29.25
C GLU A 435 -37.15 -23.05 29.51
N THR A 436 -38.04 -22.56 28.65
CA THR A 436 -39.31 -23.19 28.27
C THR A 436 -39.52 -23.04 26.78
#